data_a8d6381a23a50d279a7ead201d5ec892
#
_entry.id   a8d6381a23a50d279a7ead201d5ec892
#
_cell.length_a   1.000
_cell.length_b   1.000
_cell.length_c   1.000
_cell.angle_alpha   90.00
_cell.angle_beta   90.00
_cell.angle_gamma   90.00
#
_symmetry.space_group_name_H-M   'P 1'
#
loop_
_entity.id
_entity.type
_entity.pdbx_description
1 polymer ?
#
loop_
_entity_poly.entity_id
_entity_poly.type
_entity_poly.pdbx_seq_one_letter_code
_entity_poly.pdbx_strand_id
1 'polypeptide(L)'
;VLIETMSDSYETKAAVLAAKEGCNLPVFVTVTFDERGKLLTGGSPASIVAMLEGLGVDVLGMNCGLGPVQMKEILKDILEVSSIPVMINPNAGLPRSENGKTVYDIDAAHFAKTEEEIVDMGARIVGGCCGTTPEHIRMVAERCHNKKPVPVTKKNRTVVSSFCQAVEIGKNPVIIGERINRPVSPNSTGLAGSQS
;
A
#
# COMPACT_ATOMS: atom_id res chain seq x y z
N VAL A 1 -4.40 -4.78 14.84
CA VAL A 1 -3.13 -5.28 14.26
C VAL A 1 -2.65 -4.28 13.23
N LEU A 2 -1.38 -3.87 13.27
CA LEU A 2 -0.73 -3.07 12.23
C LEU A 2 0.34 -3.93 11.54
N ILE A 3 0.20 -4.10 10.22
CA ILE A 3 1.17 -4.75 9.34
C ILE A 3 1.78 -3.63 8.52
N GLU A 4 3.04 -3.31 8.72
CA GLU A 4 3.65 -2.11 8.12
C GLU A 4 4.92 -2.39 7.32
N THR A 5 5.25 -1.47 6.40
CA THR A 5 6.49 -1.46 5.60
C THR A 5 6.61 -2.69 4.68
N MET A 6 5.48 -3.14 4.17
CA MET A 6 5.45 -4.32 3.29
C MET A 6 5.89 -3.94 1.87
N SER A 7 6.79 -4.71 1.29
CA SER A 7 7.36 -4.46 -0.05
C SER A 7 7.00 -5.53 -1.08
N ASP A 8 6.35 -6.60 -0.63
CA ASP A 8 5.91 -7.74 -1.46
C ASP A 8 4.42 -8.03 -1.23
N SER A 9 3.66 -8.20 -2.31
CA SER A 9 2.22 -8.42 -2.24
C SER A 9 1.85 -9.82 -1.70
N TYR A 10 2.65 -10.84 -1.97
CA TYR A 10 2.36 -12.19 -1.45
C TYR A 10 2.67 -12.30 0.04
N GLU A 11 3.78 -11.71 0.49
CA GLU A 11 4.10 -11.62 1.91
C GLU A 11 3.03 -10.82 2.66
N THR A 12 2.62 -9.68 2.11
CA THR A 12 1.53 -8.86 2.67
C THR A 12 0.24 -9.67 2.80
N LYS A 13 -0.13 -10.40 1.73
CA LYS A 13 -1.32 -11.27 1.75
C LYS A 13 -1.22 -12.34 2.82
N ALA A 14 -0.08 -13.01 2.94
CA ALA A 14 0.13 -14.04 3.97
C ALA A 14 -0.01 -13.46 5.40
N ALA A 15 0.57 -12.28 5.66
CA ALA A 15 0.47 -11.60 6.93
C ALA A 15 -0.98 -11.20 7.28
N VAL A 16 -1.74 -10.67 6.29
CA VAL A 16 -3.15 -10.31 6.48
C VAL A 16 -4.00 -11.55 6.77
N LEU A 17 -3.82 -12.63 6.02
CA LEU A 17 -4.55 -13.88 6.26
C LEU A 17 -4.26 -14.42 7.65
N ALA A 18 -2.99 -14.47 8.07
CA ALA A 18 -2.63 -14.91 9.42
C ALA A 18 -3.27 -14.05 10.52
N ALA A 19 -3.31 -12.72 10.33
CA ALA A 19 -3.96 -11.81 11.28
C ALA A 19 -5.48 -12.05 11.34
N LYS A 20 -6.14 -12.20 10.19
CA LYS A 20 -7.60 -12.44 10.12
C LYS A 20 -8.00 -13.83 10.66
N GLU A 21 -7.17 -14.85 10.50
CA GLU A 21 -7.39 -16.17 11.07
C GLU A 21 -7.07 -16.23 12.57
N GLY A 22 -6.10 -15.43 13.03
CA GLY A 22 -5.63 -15.44 14.41
C GLY A 22 -6.43 -14.58 15.39
N CYS A 23 -7.18 -13.57 14.92
CA CYS A 23 -7.94 -12.67 15.80
C CYS A 23 -9.05 -11.91 15.07
N ASN A 24 -9.95 -11.29 15.87
CA ASN A 24 -11.04 -10.44 15.39
C ASN A 24 -10.73 -8.93 15.55
N LEU A 25 -9.46 -8.57 15.67
CA LEU A 25 -9.06 -7.16 15.79
C LEU A 25 -9.07 -6.47 14.42
N PRO A 26 -9.28 -5.14 14.38
CA PRO A 26 -9.06 -4.37 13.14
C PRO A 26 -7.63 -4.58 12.61
N VAL A 27 -7.51 -4.72 11.29
CA VAL A 27 -6.24 -4.94 10.60
C VAL A 27 -5.93 -3.75 9.71
N PHE A 28 -4.83 -3.05 10.01
CA PHE A 28 -4.29 -1.94 9.24
C PHE A 28 -3.06 -2.42 8.49
N VAL A 29 -2.94 -2.03 7.23
CA VAL A 29 -1.81 -2.45 6.39
C VAL A 29 -1.21 -1.27 5.67
N THR A 30 0.11 -1.10 5.79
CA THR A 30 0.87 -0.14 4.99
C THR A 30 1.97 -0.83 4.19
N VAL A 31 2.12 -0.39 2.96
CA VAL A 31 3.15 -0.90 2.04
C VAL A 31 4.14 0.21 1.71
N THR A 32 5.30 -0.15 1.15
CA THR A 32 6.32 0.80 0.73
C THR A 32 6.40 0.83 -0.79
N PHE A 33 6.14 2.00 -1.38
CA PHE A 33 6.30 2.26 -2.81
C PHE A 33 7.62 2.99 -3.11
N ASP A 34 8.14 2.79 -4.31
CA ASP A 34 9.19 3.62 -4.90
C ASP A 34 8.61 4.94 -5.45
N GLU A 35 9.46 5.84 -5.95
CA GLU A 35 9.05 7.13 -6.53
C GLU A 35 8.13 7.00 -7.76
N ARG A 36 8.08 5.82 -8.39
CA ARG A 36 7.20 5.51 -9.52
C ARG A 36 5.89 4.87 -9.09
N GLY A 37 5.62 4.80 -7.80
CA GLY A 37 4.43 4.16 -7.24
C GLY A 37 4.43 2.64 -7.44
N LYS A 38 5.59 1.99 -7.32
CA LYS A 38 5.69 0.53 -7.43
C LYS A 38 6.26 -0.08 -6.15
N LEU A 39 5.70 -1.22 -5.75
CA LEU A 39 6.37 -2.09 -4.78
C LEU A 39 7.66 -2.63 -5.36
N LEU A 40 8.56 -3.11 -4.51
CA LEU A 40 9.79 -3.79 -4.92
C LEU A 40 9.53 -4.92 -5.92
N THR A 41 8.43 -5.63 -5.77
CA THR A 41 7.99 -6.73 -6.64
C THR A 41 7.08 -6.29 -7.79
N GLY A 42 6.89 -4.98 -7.99
CA GLY A 42 6.17 -4.41 -9.14
C GLY A 42 4.69 -4.11 -8.90
N GLY A 43 4.16 -4.35 -7.70
CA GLY A 43 2.76 -4.04 -7.36
C GLY A 43 2.43 -2.57 -7.54
N SER A 44 1.28 -2.26 -8.18
CA SER A 44 0.76 -0.90 -8.34
C SER A 44 -0.19 -0.51 -7.20
N PRO A 45 -0.45 0.78 -6.96
CA PRO A 45 -1.45 1.22 -5.99
C PRO A 45 -2.80 0.53 -6.21
N ALA A 46 -3.29 0.48 -7.43
CA ALA A 46 -4.57 -0.16 -7.76
C ALA A 46 -4.59 -1.67 -7.47
N SER A 47 -3.49 -2.40 -7.75
CA SER A 47 -3.43 -3.84 -7.45
C SER A 47 -3.39 -4.12 -5.95
N ILE A 48 -2.67 -3.30 -5.20
CA ILE A 48 -2.57 -3.42 -3.74
C ILE A 48 -3.90 -3.07 -3.07
N VAL A 49 -4.55 -1.97 -3.47
CA VAL A 49 -5.89 -1.62 -2.96
C VAL A 49 -6.88 -2.74 -3.22
N ALA A 50 -6.95 -3.27 -4.46
CA ALA A 50 -7.86 -4.36 -4.80
C ALA A 50 -7.61 -5.62 -3.96
N MET A 51 -6.35 -5.98 -3.73
CA MET A 51 -5.97 -7.12 -2.90
C MET A 51 -6.36 -6.89 -1.43
N LEU A 52 -5.99 -5.75 -0.86
CA LEU A 52 -6.22 -5.48 0.57
C LEU A 52 -7.70 -5.32 0.89
N GLU A 53 -8.48 -4.62 0.04
CA GLU A 53 -9.94 -4.54 0.21
C GLU A 53 -10.60 -5.91 0.06
N GLY A 54 -10.15 -6.73 -0.90
CA GLY A 54 -10.62 -8.10 -1.08
C GLY A 54 -10.33 -9.02 0.11
N LEU A 55 -9.26 -8.75 0.86
CA LEU A 55 -8.93 -9.44 2.11
C LEU A 55 -9.66 -8.87 3.34
N GLY A 56 -10.44 -7.80 3.17
CA GLY A 56 -11.22 -7.21 4.23
C GLY A 56 -10.39 -6.49 5.31
N VAL A 57 -9.29 -5.83 4.94
CA VAL A 57 -8.56 -4.97 5.88
C VAL A 57 -9.39 -3.72 6.21
N ASP A 58 -9.18 -3.15 7.37
CA ASP A 58 -9.97 -2.02 7.87
C ASP A 58 -9.37 -0.66 7.45
N VAL A 59 -8.06 -0.62 7.27
CA VAL A 59 -7.28 0.54 6.80
C VAL A 59 -6.16 0.04 5.91
N LEU A 60 -5.93 0.73 4.81
CA LEU A 60 -4.76 0.51 3.94
C LEU A 60 -3.96 1.79 3.77
N GLY A 61 -2.73 1.69 3.28
CA GLY A 61 -1.95 2.88 3.00
C GLY A 61 -0.50 2.60 2.68
N MET A 62 0.34 3.59 2.96
CA MET A 62 1.78 3.48 2.72
C MET A 62 2.60 4.14 3.82
N ASN A 63 3.80 3.63 4.03
CA ASN A 63 4.79 4.21 4.93
C ASN A 63 6.20 4.00 4.41
N CYS A 64 7.15 4.77 4.93
CA CYS A 64 8.57 4.65 4.62
C CYS A 64 8.92 4.87 3.13
N GLY A 65 10.22 4.77 2.79
CA GLY A 65 10.73 4.89 1.42
C GLY A 65 10.78 6.32 0.88
N LEU A 66 9.70 7.06 1.04
CA LEU A 66 9.50 8.40 0.47
C LEU A 66 9.24 9.46 1.55
N GLY A 67 9.46 10.71 1.20
CA GLY A 67 9.02 11.86 1.98
C GLY A 67 7.56 12.23 1.69
N PRO A 68 6.98 13.17 2.48
CA PRO A 68 5.56 13.50 2.38
C PRO A 68 5.17 14.12 1.03
N VAL A 69 6.09 14.85 0.39
CA VAL A 69 5.84 15.47 -0.92
C VAL A 69 5.64 14.42 -2.00
N GLN A 70 6.53 13.42 -2.07
CA GLN A 70 6.45 12.34 -3.05
C GLN A 70 5.23 11.45 -2.81
N MET A 71 4.89 11.19 -1.55
CA MET A 71 3.72 10.37 -1.20
C MET A 71 2.38 10.99 -1.64
N LYS A 72 2.27 12.31 -1.81
CA LYS A 72 1.04 12.93 -2.28
C LYS A 72 0.61 12.45 -3.68
N GLU A 73 1.55 12.20 -4.58
CA GLU A 73 1.20 11.72 -5.92
C GLU A 73 0.65 10.29 -5.89
N ILE A 74 1.28 9.41 -5.12
CA ILE A 74 0.81 8.03 -4.95
C ILE A 74 -0.52 8.00 -4.17
N LEU A 75 -0.69 8.90 -3.21
CA LEU A 75 -1.95 9.03 -2.46
C LEU A 75 -3.14 9.32 -3.38
N LYS A 76 -2.98 10.16 -4.42
CA LYS A 76 -4.03 10.40 -5.43
C LYS A 76 -4.51 9.10 -6.06
N ASP A 77 -3.55 8.28 -6.52
CA ASP A 77 -3.86 6.99 -7.16
C ASP A 77 -4.57 6.02 -6.20
N ILE A 78 -4.16 6.01 -4.92
CA ILE A 78 -4.80 5.19 -3.89
C ILE A 78 -6.23 5.69 -3.63
N LEU A 79 -6.43 7.00 -3.42
CA LEU A 79 -7.73 7.60 -3.11
C LEU A 79 -8.72 7.47 -4.28
N GLU A 80 -8.24 7.45 -5.52
CA GLU A 80 -9.08 7.23 -6.69
C GLU A 80 -9.77 5.87 -6.66
N VAL A 81 -9.10 4.84 -6.12
CA VAL A 81 -9.57 3.45 -6.18
C VAL A 81 -9.99 2.89 -4.83
N SER A 82 -9.57 3.47 -3.71
CA SER A 82 -9.89 2.95 -2.37
C SER A 82 -11.29 3.30 -1.90
N SER A 83 -11.96 2.32 -1.30
CA SER A 83 -13.28 2.43 -0.65
C SER A 83 -13.19 2.37 0.88
N ILE A 84 -11.97 2.32 1.44
CA ILE A 84 -11.71 2.26 2.89
C ILE A 84 -10.72 3.36 3.30
N PRO A 85 -10.59 3.68 4.59
CA PRO A 85 -9.69 4.71 5.09
C PRO A 85 -8.23 4.47 4.67
N VAL A 86 -7.52 5.56 4.34
CA VAL A 86 -6.11 5.52 3.91
C VAL A 86 -5.20 6.09 4.98
N MET A 87 -4.09 5.41 5.25
CA MET A 87 -3.05 5.76 6.22
C MET A 87 -1.75 6.14 5.52
N ILE A 88 -1.13 7.26 5.92
CA ILE A 88 0.11 7.77 5.34
C ILE A 88 1.11 8.09 6.45
N ASN A 89 2.29 7.46 6.42
CA ASN A 89 3.37 7.69 7.38
C ASN A 89 4.71 7.88 6.63
N PRO A 90 5.03 9.09 6.16
CA PRO A 90 6.24 9.35 5.39
C PRO A 90 7.50 9.40 6.27
N ASN A 91 8.64 9.32 5.62
CA ASN A 91 9.90 9.71 6.21
C ASN A 91 10.00 11.25 6.32
N ALA A 92 10.84 11.76 7.20
CA ALA A 92 11.13 13.20 7.29
C ALA A 92 12.02 13.69 6.12
N GLY A 93 11.67 13.31 4.90
CA GLY A 93 12.41 13.55 3.67
C GLY A 93 13.04 12.27 3.11
N LEU A 94 13.90 12.44 2.10
CA LEU A 94 14.67 11.33 1.54
C LEU A 94 15.96 11.10 2.36
N PRO A 95 16.36 9.84 2.58
CA PRO A 95 17.58 9.55 3.32
C PRO A 95 18.82 10.05 2.56
N ARG A 96 19.71 10.74 3.26
CA ARG A 96 21.04 11.15 2.77
C ARG A 96 22.12 10.61 3.70
N SER A 97 23.31 10.34 3.15
CA SER A 97 24.48 9.99 3.96
C SER A 97 25.32 11.23 4.24
N GLU A 98 25.48 11.58 5.51
CA GLU A 98 26.39 12.62 5.96
C GLU A 98 27.32 12.05 7.02
N ASN A 99 28.64 12.07 6.74
CA ASN A 99 29.67 11.52 7.65
C ASN A 99 29.38 10.05 8.09
N GLY A 100 28.88 9.22 7.17
CA GLY A 100 28.55 7.82 7.46
C GLY A 100 27.28 7.60 8.28
N LYS A 101 26.49 8.65 8.51
CA LYS A 101 25.18 8.57 9.19
C LYS A 101 24.07 8.91 8.21
N THR A 102 22.95 8.21 8.34
CA THR A 102 21.72 8.56 7.60
C THR A 102 21.07 9.76 8.26
N VAL A 103 20.82 10.81 7.47
CA VAL A 103 20.13 12.04 7.89
C VAL A 103 18.92 12.28 7.00
N TYR A 104 17.95 13.00 7.55
CA TYR A 104 16.72 13.41 6.87
C TYR A 104 16.64 14.93 6.94
N ASP A 105 16.12 15.59 5.89
CA ASP A 105 16.28 17.03 5.69
C ASP A 105 14.98 17.85 5.82
N ILE A 106 13.86 17.21 6.06
CA ILE A 106 12.59 17.92 6.26
C ILE A 106 12.41 18.20 7.76
N ASP A 107 12.38 19.48 8.12
CA ASP A 107 12.10 19.90 9.49
C ASP A 107 10.62 19.67 9.87
N ALA A 108 10.34 19.73 11.16
CA ALA A 108 9.01 19.44 11.72
C ALA A 108 7.92 20.37 11.19
N ALA A 109 8.25 21.64 10.88
CA ALA A 109 7.25 22.61 10.40
C ALA A 109 6.84 22.34 8.95
N HIS A 110 7.78 22.07 8.07
CA HIS A 110 7.52 21.70 6.69
C HIS A 110 6.85 20.32 6.60
N PHE A 111 7.30 19.36 7.40
CA PHE A 111 6.68 18.04 7.51
C PHE A 111 5.20 18.16 7.87
N ALA A 112 4.89 18.85 8.98
CA ALA A 112 3.52 19.00 9.45
C ALA A 112 2.62 19.78 8.48
N LYS A 113 3.16 20.77 7.75
CA LYS A 113 2.44 21.47 6.69
C LYS A 113 2.05 20.52 5.56
N THR A 114 2.98 19.67 5.11
CA THR A 114 2.69 18.72 4.03
C THR A 114 1.74 17.61 4.49
N GLU A 115 1.85 17.13 5.73
CA GLU A 115 0.89 16.21 6.33
C GLU A 115 -0.52 16.81 6.42
N GLU A 116 -0.65 18.09 6.71
CA GLU A 116 -1.92 18.80 6.67
C GLU A 116 -2.55 18.78 5.25
N GLU A 117 -1.74 18.99 4.21
CA GLU A 117 -2.18 18.88 2.81
C GLU A 117 -2.62 17.43 2.48
N ILE A 118 -1.91 16.41 2.97
CA ILE A 118 -2.25 14.99 2.84
C ILE A 118 -3.61 14.67 3.48
N VAL A 119 -3.88 15.24 4.66
CA VAL A 119 -5.20 15.13 5.32
C VAL A 119 -6.29 15.80 4.48
N ASP A 120 -6.03 16.99 3.95
CA ASP A 120 -6.97 17.71 3.08
C ASP A 120 -7.26 16.96 1.77
N MET A 121 -6.31 16.17 1.26
CA MET A 121 -6.53 15.29 0.12
C MET A 121 -7.45 14.10 0.43
N GLY A 122 -7.51 13.65 1.70
CA GLY A 122 -8.38 12.55 2.10
C GLY A 122 -7.74 11.42 2.90
N ALA A 123 -6.47 11.52 3.27
CA ALA A 123 -5.89 10.59 4.23
C ALA A 123 -6.61 10.69 5.58
N ARG A 124 -6.86 9.56 6.23
CA ARG A 124 -7.63 9.47 7.49
C ARG A 124 -6.74 9.25 8.69
N ILE A 125 -5.58 8.69 8.48
CA ILE A 125 -4.57 8.44 9.50
C ILE A 125 -3.26 8.97 8.95
N VAL A 126 -2.59 9.81 9.71
CA VAL A 126 -1.29 10.37 9.37
C VAL A 126 -0.33 10.23 10.54
N GLY A 127 0.94 10.16 10.23
CA GLY A 127 1.99 10.00 11.22
C GLY A 127 3.36 10.20 10.60
N GLY A 128 4.33 9.40 11.00
CA GLY A 128 5.68 9.49 10.46
C GLY A 128 6.43 8.18 10.56
N CYS A 129 7.46 8.04 9.75
CA CYS A 129 8.36 6.91 9.72
C CYS A 129 9.80 7.37 9.97
N CYS A 130 10.76 6.96 9.17
CA CYS A 130 12.18 7.26 9.38
C CYS A 130 12.47 8.76 9.42
N GLY A 131 13.33 9.16 10.37
CA GLY A 131 13.75 10.56 10.55
C GLY A 131 12.75 11.45 11.28
N THR A 132 11.50 11.01 11.52
CA THR A 132 10.55 11.78 12.32
C THR A 132 10.88 11.70 13.80
N THR A 133 10.67 12.82 14.50
CA THR A 133 10.90 12.99 15.93
C THR A 133 9.59 13.29 16.64
N PRO A 134 9.55 13.26 17.98
CA PRO A 134 8.37 13.70 18.73
C PRO A 134 7.88 15.10 18.34
N GLU A 135 8.81 16.00 17.95
CA GLU A 135 8.46 17.34 17.49
C GLU A 135 7.68 17.33 16.17
N HIS A 136 8.07 16.51 15.21
CA HIS A 136 7.32 16.31 13.96
C HIS A 136 5.88 15.88 14.23
N ILE A 137 5.72 14.86 15.07
CA ILE A 137 4.38 14.32 15.41
C ILE A 137 3.54 15.32 16.19
N ARG A 138 4.15 16.06 17.12
CA ARG A 138 3.46 17.12 17.85
C ARG A 138 2.90 18.18 16.90
N MET A 139 3.71 18.67 15.97
CA MET A 139 3.27 19.68 15.00
C MET A 139 2.21 19.16 14.02
N VAL A 140 2.30 17.90 13.59
CA VAL A 140 1.24 17.25 12.79
C VAL A 140 -0.07 17.22 13.58
N ALA A 141 -0.02 16.77 14.84
CA ALA A 141 -1.20 16.72 15.69
C ALA A 141 -1.85 18.09 15.88
N GLU A 142 -1.05 19.13 16.14
CA GLU A 142 -1.54 20.52 16.32
C GLU A 142 -2.22 21.05 15.06
N ARG A 143 -1.70 20.74 13.87
CA ARG A 143 -2.30 21.20 12.60
C ARG A 143 -3.54 20.42 12.20
N CYS A 144 -3.56 19.11 12.49
CA CYS A 144 -4.57 18.22 11.92
C CYS A 144 -5.74 17.91 12.86
N HIS A 145 -5.61 18.06 14.19
CA HIS A 145 -6.62 17.59 15.14
C HIS A 145 -8.00 18.22 14.98
N ASN A 146 -8.09 19.46 14.47
CA ASN A 146 -9.35 20.16 14.22
C ASN A 146 -9.87 20.00 12.77
N LYS A 147 -9.17 19.27 11.91
CA LYS A 147 -9.56 19.06 10.53
C LYS A 147 -10.81 18.17 10.45
N LYS A 148 -11.75 18.56 9.63
CA LYS A 148 -12.88 17.69 9.30
C LYS A 148 -12.42 16.62 8.31
N PRO A 149 -12.64 15.35 8.63
CA PRO A 149 -12.20 14.28 7.73
C PRO A 149 -12.95 14.33 6.40
N VAL A 150 -12.25 14.18 5.29
CA VAL A 150 -12.86 13.97 3.97
C VAL A 150 -13.64 12.64 3.99
N PRO A 151 -14.91 12.59 3.58
CA PRO A 151 -15.67 11.35 3.58
C PRO A 151 -15.05 10.28 2.69
N VAL A 152 -14.97 9.05 3.21
CA VAL A 152 -14.58 7.89 2.40
C VAL A 152 -15.74 7.51 1.48
N THR A 153 -15.49 7.43 0.19
CA THR A 153 -16.51 7.12 -0.81
C THR A 153 -16.33 5.71 -1.35
N LYS A 154 -17.38 4.88 -1.25
CA LYS A 154 -17.37 3.56 -1.89
C LYS A 154 -17.29 3.69 -3.41
N LYS A 155 -16.37 2.99 -4.03
CA LYS A 155 -16.14 3.08 -5.48
C LYS A 155 -17.05 2.17 -6.32
N ASN A 156 -17.73 1.20 -5.69
CA ASN A 156 -18.67 0.26 -6.35
C ASN A 156 -18.08 -0.36 -7.63
N ARG A 157 -16.87 -0.91 -7.53
CA ARG A 157 -16.12 -1.48 -8.65
C ARG A 157 -15.97 -2.98 -8.46
N THR A 158 -16.11 -3.74 -9.53
CA THR A 158 -15.67 -5.14 -9.57
C THR A 158 -14.27 -5.19 -10.15
N VAL A 159 -13.31 -5.62 -9.36
CA VAL A 159 -11.89 -5.61 -9.71
C VAL A 159 -11.29 -6.97 -9.41
N VAL A 160 -10.49 -7.48 -10.33
CA VAL A 160 -9.57 -8.60 -10.08
C VAL A 160 -8.14 -8.10 -10.14
N SER A 161 -7.26 -8.63 -9.31
CA SER A 161 -5.86 -8.24 -9.30
C SER A 161 -4.92 -9.43 -9.38
N SER A 162 -3.83 -9.25 -10.09
CA SER A 162 -2.61 -10.02 -9.94
C SER A 162 -1.70 -9.31 -8.92
N PHE A 163 -0.49 -9.83 -8.70
CA PHE A 163 0.49 -9.19 -7.82
C PHE A 163 0.92 -7.78 -8.29
N CYS A 164 0.79 -7.46 -9.58
CA CYS A 164 1.27 -6.17 -10.15
C CYS A 164 0.19 -5.33 -10.83
N GLN A 165 -0.93 -5.90 -11.23
CA GLN A 165 -1.96 -5.22 -12.01
C GLN A 165 -3.35 -5.46 -11.45
N ALA A 166 -4.22 -4.47 -11.61
CA ALA A 166 -5.66 -4.56 -11.37
C ALA A 166 -6.43 -4.39 -12.67
N VAL A 167 -7.47 -5.19 -12.86
CA VAL A 167 -8.37 -5.12 -14.01
C VAL A 167 -9.79 -4.89 -13.51
N GLU A 168 -10.40 -3.79 -13.92
CA GLU A 168 -11.79 -3.49 -13.60
C GLU A 168 -12.72 -4.18 -14.61
N ILE A 169 -13.72 -4.88 -14.09
CA ILE A 169 -14.71 -5.63 -14.87
C ILE A 169 -16.06 -4.89 -14.80
N GLY A 170 -16.79 -4.88 -15.90
CA GLY A 170 -18.18 -4.39 -15.93
C GLY A 170 -18.40 -3.08 -16.69
N LYS A 171 -17.36 -2.33 -17.06
CA LYS A 171 -17.51 -1.14 -17.92
C LYS A 171 -17.49 -1.48 -19.41
N ASN A 172 -16.61 -2.40 -19.79
CA ASN A 172 -16.46 -2.86 -21.18
C ASN A 172 -16.34 -4.39 -21.21
N PRO A 173 -16.61 -5.06 -22.35
CA PRO A 173 -16.29 -6.47 -22.51
C PRO A 173 -14.81 -6.75 -22.21
N VAL A 174 -14.54 -7.76 -21.41
CA VAL A 174 -13.18 -8.19 -21.05
C VAL A 174 -12.92 -9.57 -21.61
N ILE A 175 -11.81 -9.74 -22.31
CA ILE A 175 -11.37 -11.04 -22.80
C ILE A 175 -10.60 -11.75 -21.70
N ILE A 176 -11.06 -12.93 -21.31
CA ILE A 176 -10.40 -13.77 -20.30
C ILE A 176 -9.73 -14.93 -21.03
N GLY A 177 -8.39 -14.97 -21.01
CA GLY A 177 -7.59 -16.08 -21.51
C GLY A 177 -7.40 -17.11 -20.40
N GLU A 178 -8.20 -18.18 -20.38
CA GLU A 178 -8.06 -19.26 -19.42
C GLU A 178 -6.84 -20.13 -19.70
N ARG A 179 -6.17 -20.56 -18.61
CA ARG A 179 -5.05 -21.50 -18.67
C ARG A 179 -5.43 -22.92 -18.21
N ILE A 180 -6.71 -23.28 -18.26
CA ILE A 180 -7.21 -24.56 -17.75
C ILE A 180 -6.66 -25.74 -18.54
N ASN A 181 -6.38 -25.58 -19.84
CA ASN A 181 -5.75 -26.59 -20.66
C ASN A 181 -4.29 -26.23 -20.99
N ARG A 182 -3.38 -26.37 -20.02
CA ARG A 182 -1.98 -26.58 -20.41
C ARG A 182 -1.94 -27.90 -21.22
N PRO A 183 -1.51 -27.90 -22.48
CA PRO A 183 -1.17 -29.18 -23.10
C PRO A 183 -0.14 -29.84 -22.18
N VAL A 184 -0.42 -31.06 -21.76
CA VAL A 184 0.53 -31.89 -21.04
C VAL A 184 1.77 -31.94 -21.93
N SER A 185 2.88 -31.40 -21.46
CA SER A 185 4.15 -31.46 -22.22
C SER A 185 4.42 -32.92 -22.58
N PRO A 186 4.72 -33.26 -23.83
CA PRO A 186 5.04 -34.63 -24.23
C PRO A 186 6.15 -35.28 -23.36
N ASN A 187 6.94 -34.46 -22.67
CA ASN A 187 8.02 -34.91 -21.79
C ASN A 187 7.57 -35.27 -20.36
N SER A 188 6.29 -35.13 -19.99
CA SER A 188 5.79 -35.55 -18.68
C SER A 188 5.37 -37.04 -18.61
N THR A 189 5.44 -37.77 -19.73
CA THR A 189 5.18 -39.22 -19.79
C THR A 189 6.42 -40.09 -19.64
N GLY A 190 7.59 -39.49 -19.35
CA GLY A 190 8.89 -40.21 -19.32
C GLY A 190 9.29 -40.84 -17.98
N LEU A 191 8.38 -40.96 -16.98
CA LEU A 191 8.74 -41.59 -15.68
C LEU A 191 7.81 -42.77 -15.29
N ALA A 192 7.25 -43.44 -16.27
CA ALA A 192 6.56 -44.70 -16.02
C ALA A 192 7.15 -45.79 -16.91
N GLY A 193 8.22 -46.46 -16.44
CA GLY A 193 8.68 -47.65 -17.13
C GLY A 193 10.16 -47.92 -17.03
N SER A 194 10.65 -48.41 -15.89
CA SER A 194 11.69 -49.46 -15.81
C SER A 194 11.72 -50.01 -14.39
N GLN A 195 10.83 -50.93 -14.12
CA GLN A 195 11.10 -52.01 -13.15
C GLN A 195 11.08 -53.32 -13.97
N SER A 196 12.22 -53.84 -14.23
CA SER A 196 12.49 -55.25 -14.48
C SER A 196 13.89 -55.57 -13.93
#